data_2b09fd5fe7a60e58953a26abd03cb7ab
#
_entry.id   2b09fd5fe7a60e58953a26abd03cb7ab
#
_cell.length_a   1.000
_cell.length_b   1.000
_cell.length_c   1.000
_cell.angle_alpha   90.00
_cell.angle_beta   90.00
_cell.angle_gamma   90.00
#
_symmetry.space_group_name_H-M   'P 1'
#
loop_
_entity.id
_entity.type
_entity.pdbx_description
1 polymer ?
#
loop_
_entity_poly.entity_id
_entity_poly.type
_entity_poly.pdbx_seq_one_letter_code
_entity_poly.pdbx_strand_id
1 'polypeptide(L)'
;MVLEKQLGNGCTWIDLDLDKLKKLEDLSEIYGLDKETIEYALDRNERAHMDYHRGNGTVTFIYNVLNLKKDKEYYEAFPMTFIVEHRRLITISNTKNAYVIEQMTRYLDSHDTLSIYKFLFASLEIISNAYYPVIEQMDKSKDEVNGLLRQRTTKKNLFALSDLETG
;
A
#
# COMPACT_ATOMS: atom_id res chain seq x y z
N MET A 1 13.22 7.10 -9.92
CA MET A 1 13.47 6.30 -11.15
C MET A 1 12.14 5.65 -11.46
N VAL A 2 11.68 5.75 -12.68
CA VAL A 2 10.46 5.09 -13.11
C VAL A 2 10.79 3.63 -13.42
N LEU A 3 10.00 2.70 -12.89
CA LEU A 3 10.05 1.29 -13.28
C LEU A 3 8.95 1.05 -14.30
N GLU A 4 9.28 0.45 -15.44
CA GLU A 4 8.32 0.04 -16.45
C GLU A 4 8.55 -1.42 -16.81
N LYS A 5 7.47 -2.23 -16.79
CA LYS A 5 7.50 -3.65 -17.10
C LYS A 5 6.29 -4.07 -17.93
N GLN A 6 6.51 -5.00 -18.86
CA GLN A 6 5.43 -5.59 -19.66
C GLN A 6 4.70 -6.67 -18.86
N LEU A 7 3.37 -6.62 -18.83
CA LEU A 7 2.50 -7.64 -18.24
C LEU A 7 2.13 -8.75 -19.21
N GLY A 8 2.29 -8.51 -20.51
CA GLY A 8 1.81 -9.35 -21.62
C GLY A 8 0.56 -8.76 -22.28
N ASN A 9 0.21 -9.28 -23.47
CA ASN A 9 -0.95 -8.84 -24.27
C ASN A 9 -0.98 -7.34 -24.56
N GLY A 10 0.18 -6.68 -24.63
CA GLY A 10 0.28 -5.24 -24.83
C GLY A 10 -0.13 -4.40 -23.62
N CYS A 11 -0.16 -4.99 -22.43
CA CYS A 11 -0.38 -4.30 -21.17
C CYS A 11 0.94 -4.03 -20.46
N THR A 12 1.01 -2.90 -19.76
CA THR A 12 2.22 -2.40 -19.10
C THR A 12 1.93 -2.05 -17.65
N TRP A 13 2.86 -2.34 -16.77
CA TRP A 13 2.91 -1.80 -15.42
C TRP A 13 4.00 -0.73 -15.32
N ILE A 14 3.66 0.40 -14.70
CA ILE A 14 4.54 1.54 -14.46
C ILE A 14 4.51 1.86 -12.97
N ASP A 15 5.66 1.89 -12.31
CA ASP A 15 5.77 2.38 -10.93
C ASP A 15 6.45 3.75 -10.90
N LEU A 16 5.80 4.70 -10.24
CA LEU A 16 6.22 6.08 -10.07
C LEU A 16 6.63 6.28 -8.60
N ASP A 17 7.92 6.14 -8.32
CA ASP A 17 8.47 6.37 -6.98
C ASP A 17 8.58 7.88 -6.71
N LEU A 18 7.71 8.41 -5.85
CA LEU A 18 7.63 9.84 -5.51
C LEU A 18 8.94 10.41 -4.97
N ASP A 19 9.69 9.60 -4.21
CA ASP A 19 10.95 10.05 -3.62
C ASP A 19 12.08 10.19 -4.68
N LYS A 20 11.87 9.62 -5.87
CA LYS A 20 12.80 9.63 -6.99
C LYS A 20 12.33 10.47 -8.19
N LEU A 21 11.12 10.98 -8.16
CA LEU A 21 10.63 11.89 -9.18
C LEU A 21 11.39 13.22 -9.13
N LYS A 22 11.79 13.71 -10.30
CA LYS A 22 12.49 14.99 -10.41
C LYS A 22 11.53 16.18 -10.32
N LYS A 23 10.35 16.02 -10.88
CA LYS A 23 9.30 17.05 -10.92
C LYS A 23 7.93 16.38 -10.73
N LEU A 24 7.08 16.99 -9.93
CA LEU A 24 5.70 16.53 -9.76
C LEU A 24 4.84 16.79 -11.00
N GLU A 25 5.16 17.81 -11.77
CA GLU A 25 4.51 18.12 -13.03
C GLU A 25 4.61 16.97 -14.04
N ASP A 26 5.67 16.15 -13.96
CA ASP A 26 5.85 14.97 -14.81
C ASP A 26 4.67 13.97 -14.66
N LEU A 27 4.01 13.91 -13.49
CA LEU A 27 2.86 13.05 -13.25
C LEU A 27 1.69 13.38 -14.19
N SER A 28 1.43 14.65 -14.42
CA SER A 28 0.40 15.13 -15.35
C SER A 28 0.88 15.14 -16.80
N GLU A 29 2.05 15.70 -17.05
CA GLU A 29 2.55 15.95 -18.43
C GLU A 29 2.97 14.68 -19.16
N ILE A 30 3.60 13.74 -18.46
CA ILE A 30 4.15 12.51 -19.06
C ILE A 30 3.17 11.34 -18.93
N TYR A 31 2.55 11.20 -17.74
CA TYR A 31 1.69 10.04 -17.43
C TYR A 31 0.21 10.33 -17.60
N GLY A 32 -0.19 11.59 -17.77
CA GLY A 32 -1.55 12.01 -18.04
C GLY A 32 -2.46 11.90 -16.80
N LEU A 33 -1.88 11.94 -15.59
CA LEU A 33 -2.66 11.87 -14.36
C LEU A 33 -3.38 13.19 -14.12
N ASP A 34 -4.64 13.12 -13.73
CA ASP A 34 -5.40 14.29 -13.35
C ASP A 34 -4.97 14.85 -11.99
N LYS A 35 -5.33 16.11 -11.75
CA LYS A 35 -4.93 16.83 -10.54
C LYS A 35 -5.44 16.16 -9.26
N GLU A 36 -6.66 15.65 -9.26
CA GLU A 36 -7.29 15.00 -8.10
C GLU A 36 -6.54 13.72 -7.73
N THR A 37 -6.24 12.86 -8.71
CA THR A 37 -5.42 11.65 -8.53
C THR A 37 -4.04 11.98 -7.97
N ILE A 38 -3.41 13.07 -8.44
CA ILE A 38 -2.11 13.53 -7.93
C ILE A 38 -2.22 14.00 -6.47
N GLU A 39 -3.26 14.78 -6.15
CA GLU A 39 -3.52 15.25 -4.78
C GLU A 39 -3.71 14.07 -3.81
N TYR A 40 -4.50 13.05 -4.17
CA TYR A 40 -4.63 11.83 -3.38
C TYR A 40 -3.29 11.11 -3.18
N ALA A 41 -2.50 10.97 -4.22
CA ALA A 41 -1.21 10.26 -4.13
C ALA A 41 -0.18 11.01 -3.26
N LEU A 42 -0.32 12.31 -3.09
CA LEU A 42 0.57 13.14 -2.27
C LEU A 42 0.10 13.28 -0.82
N ASP A 43 -1.18 13.03 -0.53
CA ASP A 43 -1.70 13.10 0.83
C ASP A 43 -1.31 11.85 1.63
N ARG A 44 -0.48 12.03 2.64
CA ARG A 44 -0.04 10.94 3.53
C ARG A 44 -1.15 10.36 4.41
N ASN A 45 -2.24 11.11 4.58
CA ASN A 45 -3.37 10.73 5.41
C ASN A 45 -4.58 10.30 4.57
N GLU A 46 -4.40 10.11 3.26
CA GLU A 46 -5.49 9.71 2.39
C GLU A 46 -6.08 8.38 2.83
N ARG A 47 -7.39 8.30 2.82
CA ARG A 47 -8.11 7.10 3.22
C ARG A 47 -8.18 6.11 2.07
N ALA A 48 -8.18 4.81 2.41
CA ALA A 48 -8.40 3.78 1.41
C ALA A 48 -9.79 3.94 0.78
N HIS A 49 -9.83 4.10 -0.54
CA HIS A 49 -11.06 4.24 -1.33
C HIS A 49 -10.82 3.83 -2.79
N MET A 50 -11.90 3.81 -3.56
CA MET A 50 -11.86 3.54 -4.98
C MET A 50 -12.76 4.55 -5.71
N ASP A 51 -12.19 5.18 -6.74
CA ASP A 51 -12.89 6.10 -7.63
C ASP A 51 -12.92 5.57 -9.07
N TYR A 52 -14.03 5.82 -9.74
CA TYR A 52 -14.20 5.49 -11.15
C TYR A 52 -14.50 6.74 -11.98
N HIS A 53 -13.60 7.08 -12.87
CA HIS A 53 -13.71 8.22 -13.76
C HIS A 53 -14.43 7.82 -15.05
N ARG A 54 -15.73 8.13 -15.12
CA ARG A 54 -16.60 7.75 -16.26
C ARG A 54 -16.15 8.29 -17.61
N GLY A 55 -15.43 9.43 -17.62
CA GLY A 55 -15.00 10.10 -18.86
C GLY A 55 -13.95 9.31 -19.66
N ASN A 56 -13.06 8.62 -18.98
CA ASN A 56 -11.94 7.90 -19.59
C ASN A 56 -11.88 6.40 -19.21
N GLY A 57 -12.79 5.93 -18.33
CA GLY A 57 -12.83 4.56 -17.87
C GLY A 57 -11.69 4.17 -16.91
N THR A 58 -11.00 5.16 -16.32
CA THR A 58 -9.95 4.95 -15.35
C THR A 58 -10.50 4.61 -13.98
N VAL A 59 -9.89 3.65 -13.30
CA VAL A 59 -10.19 3.33 -11.90
C VAL A 59 -8.97 3.66 -11.06
N THR A 60 -9.17 4.46 -10.02
CA THR A 60 -8.14 4.80 -9.02
C THR A 60 -8.45 4.08 -7.73
N PHE A 61 -7.47 3.32 -7.21
CA PHE A 61 -7.52 2.70 -5.90
C PHE A 61 -6.49 3.35 -5.00
N ILE A 62 -6.89 3.77 -3.82
CA ILE A 62 -6.00 4.12 -2.73
C ILE A 62 -6.07 2.98 -1.71
N TYR A 63 -4.93 2.36 -1.43
CA TYR A 63 -4.84 1.23 -0.51
C TYR A 63 -3.75 1.46 0.51
N ASN A 64 -4.06 1.28 1.79
CA ASN A 64 -3.08 1.48 2.85
C ASN A 64 -2.10 0.33 2.91
N VAL A 65 -0.83 0.66 2.92
CA VAL A 65 0.31 -0.26 2.94
C VAL A 65 1.05 -0.11 4.26
N LEU A 66 1.25 -1.23 4.94
CA LEU A 66 1.95 -1.26 6.20
C LEU A 66 3.42 -0.84 6.03
N ASN A 67 3.90 0.07 6.84
CA ASN A 67 5.33 0.30 6.98
C ASN A 67 5.93 -0.82 7.83
N LEU A 68 6.78 -1.66 7.23
CA LEU A 68 7.41 -2.77 7.96
C LEU A 68 8.41 -2.32 9.05
N LYS A 69 8.78 -1.05 9.05
CA LYS A 69 9.61 -0.45 10.10
C LYS A 69 8.71 0.22 11.13
N LYS A 70 8.75 -0.27 12.38
CA LYS A 70 8.08 0.38 13.49
C LYS A 70 8.64 1.78 13.71
N ASP A 71 7.75 2.74 13.95
CA ASP A 71 8.12 4.00 14.59
C ASP A 71 7.82 3.85 16.09
N LYS A 72 8.89 3.76 16.90
CA LYS A 72 8.84 3.44 18.34
C LYS A 72 8.18 2.08 18.57
N GLU A 73 6.93 2.07 19.08
CA GLU A 73 6.15 0.87 19.42
C GLU A 73 5.08 0.53 18.36
N TYR A 74 4.80 1.44 17.41
CA TYR A 74 3.65 1.37 16.51
C TYR A 74 4.04 1.08 15.08
N TYR A 75 3.18 0.36 14.37
CA TYR A 75 3.23 0.23 12.92
C TYR A 75 2.39 1.35 12.29
N GLU A 76 2.94 2.03 11.31
CA GLU A 76 2.21 3.00 10.51
C GLU A 76 1.79 2.36 9.18
N ALA A 77 0.65 2.78 8.65
CA ALA A 77 0.24 2.46 7.28
C ALA A 77 0.24 3.74 6.44
N PHE A 78 0.65 3.63 5.18
CA PHE A 78 0.72 4.74 4.24
C PHE A 78 -0.08 4.43 3.00
N PRO A 79 -0.78 5.42 2.41
CA PRO A 79 -1.50 5.21 1.17
C PRO A 79 -0.53 4.90 0.03
N MET A 80 -0.95 3.98 -0.82
CA MET A 80 -0.33 3.66 -2.10
C MET A 80 -1.42 3.71 -3.17
N THR A 81 -1.15 4.39 -4.26
CA THR A 81 -2.13 4.61 -5.32
C THR A 81 -1.93 3.62 -6.45
N PHE A 82 -3.02 3.03 -6.91
CA PHE A 82 -3.11 2.16 -8.09
C PHE A 82 -4.07 2.80 -9.09
N ILE A 83 -3.63 3.03 -10.30
CA ILE A 83 -4.43 3.59 -11.38
C ILE A 83 -4.54 2.56 -12.49
N VAL A 84 -5.77 2.12 -12.75
CA VAL A 84 -6.07 1.09 -13.74
C VAL A 84 -6.66 1.75 -14.96
N GLU A 85 -5.97 1.60 -16.08
CA GLU A 85 -6.42 2.04 -17.39
C GLU A 85 -6.58 0.83 -18.33
N HIS A 86 -7.05 1.05 -19.54
CA HIS A 86 -7.33 -0.03 -20.48
C HIS A 86 -6.14 -0.98 -20.72
N ARG A 87 -4.92 -0.45 -20.86
CA ARG A 87 -3.70 -1.23 -21.11
C ARG A 87 -2.56 -0.91 -20.16
N ARG A 88 -2.83 -0.17 -19.11
CA ARG A 88 -1.79 0.34 -18.22
C ARG A 88 -2.24 0.25 -16.77
N LEU A 89 -1.39 -0.33 -15.92
CA LEU A 89 -1.47 -0.20 -14.49
C LEU A 89 -0.36 0.76 -14.05
N ILE A 90 -0.72 1.82 -13.36
CA ILE A 90 0.25 2.73 -12.74
C ILE A 90 0.17 2.55 -11.24
N THR A 91 1.30 2.39 -10.58
CA THR A 91 1.42 2.50 -9.13
C THR A 91 2.20 3.75 -8.77
N ILE A 92 1.78 4.42 -7.71
CA ILE A 92 2.53 5.54 -7.14
C ILE A 92 3.01 5.09 -5.76
N SER A 93 4.32 4.96 -5.63
CA SER A 93 5.01 4.41 -4.47
C SER A 93 5.97 5.41 -3.83
N ASN A 94 6.55 5.05 -2.70
CA ASN A 94 7.61 5.78 -2.02
C ASN A 94 8.54 4.81 -1.27
N THR A 95 9.57 5.30 -0.63
CA THR A 95 10.56 4.48 0.11
C THR A 95 9.93 3.61 1.20
N LYS A 96 8.81 4.03 1.82
CA LYS A 96 8.18 3.30 2.92
C LYS A 96 7.42 2.05 2.47
N ASN A 97 6.91 2.05 1.23
CA ASN A 97 6.19 0.93 0.62
C ASN A 97 6.95 0.24 -0.52
N ALA A 98 8.23 0.55 -0.70
CA ALA A 98 9.07 0.00 -1.77
C ALA A 98 9.13 -1.55 -1.77
N TYR A 99 8.97 -2.20 -0.60
CA TYR A 99 8.95 -3.66 -0.50
C TYR A 99 7.78 -4.29 -1.29
N VAL A 100 6.65 -3.57 -1.42
CA VAL A 100 5.52 -4.01 -2.24
C VAL A 100 5.93 -4.08 -3.70
N ILE A 101 6.61 -3.04 -4.20
CA ILE A 101 7.10 -2.98 -5.58
C ILE A 101 8.09 -4.11 -5.86
N GLU A 102 8.97 -4.43 -4.91
CA GLU A 102 9.87 -5.58 -5.04
C GLU A 102 9.12 -6.91 -5.13
N GLN A 103 8.10 -7.11 -4.29
CA GLN A 103 7.30 -8.33 -4.31
C GLN A 103 6.43 -8.42 -5.57
N MET A 104 5.81 -7.32 -6.01
CA MET A 104 5.10 -7.23 -7.29
C MET A 104 6.01 -7.59 -8.47
N THR A 105 7.24 -7.10 -8.43
CA THR A 105 8.26 -7.41 -9.45
C THR A 105 8.57 -8.90 -9.47
N ARG A 106 8.84 -9.51 -8.32
CA ARG A 106 9.10 -10.97 -8.21
C ARG A 106 7.90 -11.80 -8.68
N TYR A 107 6.69 -11.37 -8.32
CA TYR A 107 5.47 -12.03 -8.78
C TYR A 107 5.37 -12.00 -10.31
N LEU A 108 5.59 -10.83 -10.91
CA LEU A 108 5.58 -10.68 -12.37
C LEU A 108 6.65 -11.52 -13.05
N ASP A 109 7.87 -11.52 -12.52
CA ASP A 109 9.01 -12.28 -13.07
C ASP A 109 8.79 -13.81 -13.00
N SER A 110 7.83 -14.29 -12.18
CA SER A 110 7.43 -15.70 -12.09
C SER A 110 6.25 -16.08 -12.99
N HIS A 111 5.74 -15.16 -13.82
CA HIS A 111 4.59 -15.37 -14.69
C HIS A 111 4.86 -14.82 -16.09
N ASP A 112 4.62 -15.62 -17.12
CA ASP A 112 4.89 -15.22 -18.50
C ASP A 112 3.93 -14.15 -19.02
N THR A 113 2.66 -14.20 -18.60
CA THR A 113 1.62 -13.29 -19.07
C THR A 113 0.56 -13.07 -17.99
N LEU A 114 0.28 -11.82 -17.69
CA LEU A 114 -0.74 -11.41 -16.72
C LEU A 114 -1.71 -10.39 -17.33
N SER A 115 -2.98 -10.48 -17.00
CA SER A 115 -3.90 -9.36 -17.21
C SER A 115 -3.68 -8.31 -16.13
N ILE A 116 -4.02 -7.05 -16.43
CA ILE A 116 -3.93 -5.94 -15.48
C ILE A 116 -4.68 -6.28 -14.18
N TYR A 117 -5.90 -6.80 -14.29
CA TYR A 117 -6.71 -7.13 -13.11
C TYR A 117 -6.11 -8.27 -12.28
N LYS A 118 -5.59 -9.32 -12.93
CA LYS A 118 -4.92 -10.40 -12.20
C LYS A 118 -3.69 -9.89 -11.45
N PHE A 119 -2.91 -9.02 -12.09
CA PHE A 119 -1.74 -8.41 -11.46
C PHE A 119 -2.11 -7.44 -10.34
N LEU A 120 -3.16 -6.62 -10.53
CA LEU A 120 -3.70 -5.76 -9.49
C LEU A 120 -4.14 -6.56 -8.25
N PHE A 121 -4.97 -7.60 -8.43
CA PHE A 121 -5.44 -8.39 -7.29
C PHE A 121 -4.32 -9.14 -6.58
N ALA A 122 -3.34 -9.66 -7.32
CA ALA A 122 -2.14 -10.23 -6.72
C ALA A 122 -1.34 -9.19 -5.91
N SER A 123 -1.29 -7.95 -6.38
CA SER A 123 -0.64 -6.85 -5.66
C SER A 123 -1.38 -6.49 -4.36
N LEU A 124 -2.70 -6.48 -4.38
CA LEU A 124 -3.52 -6.26 -3.17
C LEU A 124 -3.37 -7.42 -2.18
N GLU A 125 -3.26 -8.65 -2.67
CA GLU A 125 -2.98 -9.83 -1.84
C GLU A 125 -1.60 -9.73 -1.16
N ILE A 126 -0.56 -9.32 -1.91
CA ILE A 126 0.78 -9.07 -1.37
C ILE A 126 0.72 -8.08 -0.21
N ILE A 127 -0.01 -6.97 -0.38
CA ILE A 127 -0.16 -5.96 0.67
C ILE A 127 -0.91 -6.54 1.87
N SER A 128 -2.03 -7.24 1.64
CA SER A 128 -2.84 -7.83 2.70
C SER A 128 -2.05 -8.86 3.52
N ASN A 129 -1.24 -9.67 2.85
CA ASN A 129 -0.40 -10.68 3.51
C ASN A 129 0.66 -10.07 4.42
N ALA A 130 1.11 -8.84 4.15
CA ALA A 130 2.08 -8.15 5.01
C ALA A 130 1.49 -7.78 6.39
N TYR A 131 0.18 -7.69 6.52
CA TYR A 131 -0.49 -7.40 7.79
C TYR A 131 -0.57 -8.61 8.74
N TYR A 132 -0.64 -9.84 8.23
CA TYR A 132 -0.84 -11.03 9.06
C TYR A 132 0.17 -11.18 10.21
N PRO A 133 1.49 -11.09 9.99
CA PRO A 133 2.47 -11.25 11.07
C PRO A 133 2.32 -10.18 12.16
N VAL A 134 1.90 -8.98 11.79
CA VAL A 134 1.68 -7.86 12.71
C VAL A 134 0.46 -8.10 13.56
N ILE A 135 -0.66 -8.50 12.94
CA ILE A 135 -1.90 -8.83 13.64
C ILE A 135 -1.66 -9.99 14.62
N GLU A 136 -0.97 -11.07 14.20
CA GLU A 136 -0.61 -12.17 15.08
C GLU A 136 0.24 -11.73 16.27
N GLN A 137 1.18 -10.81 16.06
CA GLN A 137 1.99 -10.26 17.14
C GLN A 137 1.14 -9.42 18.11
N MET A 138 0.23 -8.60 17.58
CA MET A 138 -0.69 -7.81 18.41
C MET A 138 -1.60 -8.69 19.25
N ASP A 139 -2.17 -9.77 18.68
CA ASP A 139 -3.01 -10.72 19.41
C ASP A 139 -2.22 -11.40 20.55
N LYS A 140 -1.00 -11.85 20.31
CA LYS A 140 -0.14 -12.41 21.37
C LYS A 140 0.13 -11.40 22.49
N SER A 141 0.47 -10.16 22.14
CA SER A 141 0.69 -9.10 23.14
C SER A 141 -0.55 -8.80 23.95
N LYS A 142 -1.73 -8.78 23.29
CA LYS A 142 -3.02 -8.61 23.96
C LYS A 142 -3.32 -9.75 24.96
N ASP A 143 -3.04 -11.00 24.59
CA ASP A 143 -3.25 -12.16 25.46
C ASP A 143 -2.32 -12.12 26.67
N GLU A 144 -1.05 -11.71 26.48
CA GLU A 144 -0.10 -11.50 27.59
C GLU A 144 -0.60 -10.44 28.57
N VAL A 145 -1.02 -9.27 28.07
CA VAL A 145 -1.56 -8.19 28.92
C VAL A 145 -2.82 -8.62 29.64
N ASN A 146 -3.74 -9.32 28.96
CA ASN A 146 -4.95 -9.88 29.60
C ASN A 146 -4.61 -10.89 30.69
N GLY A 147 -3.58 -11.72 30.48
CA GLY A 147 -3.08 -12.65 31.50
C GLY A 147 -2.56 -11.92 32.75
N LEU A 148 -1.79 -10.84 32.54
CA LEU A 148 -1.29 -10.00 33.63
C LEU A 148 -2.42 -9.28 34.38
N LEU A 149 -3.44 -8.79 33.69
CA LEU A 149 -4.60 -8.12 34.28
C LEU A 149 -5.42 -9.07 35.15
N ARG A 150 -5.58 -10.34 34.74
CA ARG A 150 -6.25 -11.36 35.54
C ARG A 150 -5.52 -11.69 36.83
N GLN A 151 -4.19 -11.62 36.85
CA GLN A 151 -3.39 -11.87 38.02
C GLN A 151 -3.32 -10.64 38.94
N ARG A 152 -3.17 -9.46 38.40
CA ARG A 152 -3.08 -8.21 39.13
C ARG A 152 -3.43 -7.01 38.28
N THR A 153 -4.52 -6.35 38.56
CA THR A 153 -4.89 -5.10 37.89
C THR A 153 -4.02 -3.96 38.41
N THR A 154 -3.15 -3.43 37.57
CA THR A 154 -2.31 -2.26 37.84
C THR A 154 -2.58 -1.18 36.80
N LYS A 155 -2.31 0.09 37.14
CA LYS A 155 -2.39 1.19 36.14
C LYS A 155 -1.54 0.91 34.90
N LYS A 156 -0.35 0.34 35.08
CA LYS A 156 0.56 -0.02 33.99
C LYS A 156 -0.07 -1.02 33.01
N ASN A 157 -0.72 -2.07 33.54
CA ASN A 157 -1.36 -3.10 32.71
C ASN A 157 -2.61 -2.57 31.99
N LEU A 158 -3.34 -1.63 32.62
CA LEU A 158 -4.49 -0.95 31.99
C LEU A 158 -4.03 -0.04 30.83
N PHE A 159 -2.95 0.72 31.01
CA PHE A 159 -2.38 1.55 29.95
C PHE A 159 -1.87 0.68 28.78
N ALA A 160 -1.16 -0.43 29.07
CA ALA A 160 -0.70 -1.35 28.03
C ALA A 160 -1.85 -1.95 27.21
N LEU A 161 -3.00 -2.25 27.82
CA LEU A 161 -4.18 -2.70 27.08
C LEU A 161 -4.76 -1.58 26.19
N SER A 162 -4.86 -0.35 26.71
CA SER A 162 -5.35 0.79 25.97
C SER A 162 -4.44 1.11 24.75
N ASP A 163 -3.14 0.99 24.91
CA ASP A 163 -2.16 1.22 23.82
C ASP A 163 -2.32 0.18 22.71
N LEU A 164 -2.65 -1.08 23.05
CA LEU A 164 -2.92 -2.14 22.07
C LEU A 164 -4.26 -1.99 21.33
N GLU A 165 -5.24 -1.30 21.93
CA GLU A 165 -6.54 -1.04 21.31
C GLU A 165 -6.52 0.16 20.35
N THR A 166 -5.54 1.04 20.50
CA THR A 166 -5.41 2.28 19.70
C THR A 166 -4.34 2.22 18.60
N GLY A 167 -3.50 1.20 18.59
CA GLY A 167 -2.45 0.96 17.59
C GLY A 167 -2.94 0.14 16.43
#